data_0cb3a82e19509a2dff29da3a5f670475
#
_entry.id   0cb3a82e19509a2dff29da3a5f670475
#
_cell.length_a   1.000
_cell.length_b   1.000
_cell.length_c   1.000
_cell.angle_alpha   90.00
_cell.angle_beta   90.00
_cell.angle_gamma   90.00
#
_symmetry.space_group_name_H-M   'P 1'
#
loop_
_entity.id
_entity.type
_entity.pdbx_description
1 polymer ?
#
loop_
_entity_poly.entity_id
_entity_poly.type
_entity_poly.pdbx_seq_one_letter_code
_entity_poly.pdbx_strand_id
1 'polypeptide(L)'
;MEINKKELKEQEVRTMFITPALQQKGWAVSVNMREEYYFTDGRVLVVGNQHSVAEGKKADYLLYHKGKPIAVVEAKDNKHAVGGGIQQAMDYAQILDLKFAYSSNGDAFLEHDFITGKETEIKLEEFPTEEELYNRYLASKSYTSEELNIIETPFYYDAHSHEPRYYQRIAVDRTVEAIARGQQRVLVVMATGTGKTFTAFQIIHRLHKSGSKKKILYLADRNILIDQTMVQDFKPFKKFMTKITSVGEGKEKIDSSYEVYMALYLSLIHISEPTRPY
;
A
#
# COMPACT_ATOMS: atom_id res chain seq x y z
N MET A 1 7.82 -31.27 32.35
CA MET A 1 6.45 -31.64 31.90
C MET A 1 6.42 -31.33 30.41
N GLU A 2 6.26 -32.34 29.58
CA GLU A 2 6.18 -32.13 28.12
C GLU A 2 4.77 -31.60 27.82
N ILE A 3 4.69 -30.47 27.14
CA ILE A 3 3.41 -29.82 26.83
C ILE A 3 2.74 -30.59 25.70
N ASN A 4 1.53 -31.09 25.93
CA ASN A 4 0.74 -31.71 24.89
C ASN A 4 0.14 -30.61 23.99
N LYS A 5 0.80 -30.30 22.88
CA LYS A 5 0.39 -29.24 21.93
C LYS A 5 -1.05 -29.41 21.43
N LYS A 6 -1.55 -30.63 21.32
CA LYS A 6 -2.92 -30.93 20.83
C LYS A 6 -4.04 -30.46 21.77
N GLU A 7 -3.71 -30.20 23.03
CA GLU A 7 -4.67 -29.69 24.01
C GLU A 7 -4.71 -28.15 24.03
N LEU A 8 -3.73 -27.49 23.41
CA LEU A 8 -3.64 -26.05 23.37
C LEU A 8 -4.66 -25.44 22.40
N LYS A 9 -5.20 -24.29 22.78
CA LYS A 9 -6.00 -23.45 21.89
C LYS A 9 -5.09 -22.72 20.93
N GLU A 10 -5.64 -22.28 19.82
CA GLU A 10 -4.91 -21.51 18.79
C GLU A 10 -4.12 -20.32 19.38
N GLN A 11 -4.73 -19.57 20.31
CA GLN A 11 -4.06 -18.46 21.00
C GLN A 11 -2.82 -18.90 21.79
N GLU A 12 -2.88 -20.07 22.43
CA GLU A 12 -1.75 -20.61 23.17
C GLU A 12 -0.65 -21.10 22.23
N VAL A 13 -1.02 -21.72 21.12
CA VAL A 13 -0.07 -22.12 20.06
C VAL A 13 0.62 -20.89 19.49
N ARG A 14 -0.09 -19.83 19.21
CA ARG A 14 0.48 -18.55 18.76
C ARG A 14 1.51 -18.03 19.75
N THR A 15 1.13 -17.88 21.02
CA THR A 15 1.96 -17.26 22.07
C THR A 15 3.19 -18.11 22.39
N MET A 16 3.06 -19.44 22.41
CA MET A 16 4.12 -20.33 22.89
C MET A 16 5.10 -20.76 21.79
N PHE A 17 4.66 -20.81 20.53
CA PHE A 17 5.46 -21.38 19.44
C PHE A 17 5.62 -20.44 18.24
N ILE A 18 4.52 -19.88 17.72
CA ILE A 18 4.56 -19.11 16.46
C ILE A 18 5.21 -17.74 16.69
N THR A 19 4.68 -16.94 17.64
CA THR A 19 5.25 -15.60 17.94
C THR A 19 6.74 -15.68 18.32
N PRO A 20 7.19 -16.61 19.21
CA PRO A 20 8.62 -16.75 19.51
C PRO A 20 9.48 -17.12 18.30
N ALA A 21 8.99 -18.00 17.41
CA ALA A 21 9.71 -18.36 16.21
C ALA A 21 9.90 -17.16 15.26
N LEU A 22 8.86 -16.36 15.06
CA LEU A 22 8.93 -15.12 14.30
C LEU A 22 9.91 -14.12 14.94
N GLN A 23 9.83 -13.94 16.26
CA GLN A 23 10.71 -13.02 17.00
C GLN A 23 12.19 -13.43 16.93
N GLN A 24 12.50 -14.72 16.97
CA GLN A 24 13.88 -15.22 16.80
C GLN A 24 14.47 -14.86 15.42
N LYS A 25 13.63 -14.60 14.44
CA LYS A 25 14.02 -14.16 13.09
C LYS A 25 13.98 -12.63 12.91
N GLY A 26 13.82 -11.89 14.00
CA GLY A 26 13.84 -10.43 13.99
C GLY A 26 12.50 -9.77 13.69
N TRP A 27 11.40 -10.55 13.65
CA TRP A 27 10.06 -9.98 13.52
C TRP A 27 9.59 -9.49 14.89
N ALA A 28 9.41 -8.17 15.03
CA ALA A 28 9.05 -7.55 16.30
C ALA A 28 7.68 -6.87 16.20
N VAL A 29 6.82 -7.16 17.16
CA VAL A 29 5.48 -6.55 17.27
C VAL A 29 5.59 -5.03 17.31
N SER A 30 4.74 -4.35 16.58
CA SER A 30 4.71 -2.88 16.44
C SER A 30 5.92 -2.25 15.73
N VAL A 31 6.89 -3.02 15.28
CA VAL A 31 8.02 -2.55 14.45
C VAL A 31 7.82 -3.00 13.01
N ASN A 32 7.97 -4.29 12.74
CA ASN A 32 7.82 -4.91 11.42
C ASN A 32 6.84 -6.10 11.40
N MET A 33 6.07 -6.28 12.48
CA MET A 33 5.01 -7.28 12.60
C MET A 33 3.80 -6.66 13.29
N ARG A 34 2.60 -6.93 12.78
CA ARG A 34 1.33 -6.62 13.44
C ARG A 34 0.55 -7.90 13.66
N GLU A 35 0.05 -8.06 14.88
CA GLU A 35 -0.86 -9.13 15.24
C GLU A 35 -2.31 -8.69 15.06
N GLU A 36 -3.18 -9.64 14.72
CA GLU A 36 -4.63 -9.42 14.60
C GLU A 36 -5.00 -8.24 13.70
N TYR A 37 -4.40 -8.20 12.50
CA TYR A 37 -4.61 -7.10 11.56
C TYR A 37 -5.99 -7.17 10.91
N TYR A 38 -6.83 -6.14 11.19
CA TYR A 38 -8.17 -6.03 10.61
C TYR A 38 -8.15 -5.32 9.27
N PHE A 39 -8.86 -5.89 8.31
CA PHE A 39 -9.11 -5.28 7.01
C PHE A 39 -10.47 -5.74 6.46
N THR A 40 -11.01 -5.04 5.46
CA THR A 40 -12.28 -5.37 4.82
C THR A 40 -12.04 -5.61 3.34
N ASP A 41 -12.81 -6.47 2.70
CA ASP A 41 -12.75 -6.71 1.24
C ASP A 41 -13.05 -5.46 0.40
N GLY A 42 -13.39 -4.34 1.02
CA GLY A 42 -13.74 -3.10 0.34
C GLY A 42 -15.01 -3.21 -0.51
N ARG A 43 -15.69 -4.35 -0.50
CA ARG A 43 -16.95 -4.56 -1.21
C ARG A 43 -18.12 -4.08 -0.37
N VAL A 44 -18.82 -3.05 -0.84
CA VAL A 44 -20.15 -2.73 -0.38
C VAL A 44 -21.12 -3.58 -1.22
N LEU A 45 -21.75 -4.56 -0.59
CA LEU A 45 -22.81 -5.34 -1.21
C LEU A 45 -24.09 -4.51 -1.14
N VAL A 46 -24.60 -4.10 -2.29
CA VAL A 46 -25.89 -3.43 -2.40
C VAL A 46 -26.91 -4.47 -2.87
N VAL A 47 -27.83 -4.86 -1.99
CA VAL A 47 -28.95 -5.72 -2.34
C VAL A 47 -30.24 -4.91 -2.13
N GLY A 48 -30.81 -4.42 -3.21
CA GLY A 48 -31.95 -3.50 -3.16
C GLY A 48 -31.58 -2.17 -2.49
N ASN A 49 -32.34 -1.77 -1.47
CA ASN A 49 -32.09 -0.55 -0.66
C ASN A 49 -31.21 -0.81 0.59
N GLN A 50 -30.71 -2.01 0.78
CA GLN A 50 -29.85 -2.35 1.91
C GLN A 50 -28.37 -2.34 1.50
N HIS A 51 -27.56 -1.65 2.29
CA HIS A 51 -26.11 -1.65 2.18
C HIS A 51 -25.54 -2.57 3.26
N SER A 52 -24.90 -3.65 2.89
CA SER A 52 -24.09 -4.44 3.81
C SER A 52 -22.61 -4.21 3.50
N VAL A 53 -21.85 -3.87 4.54
CA VAL A 53 -20.39 -3.88 4.47
C VAL A 53 -19.97 -5.35 4.56
N ALA A 54 -19.08 -5.80 3.70
CA ALA A 54 -18.51 -7.13 3.80
C ALA A 54 -17.92 -7.33 5.20
N GLU A 55 -18.07 -8.54 5.76
CA GLU A 55 -17.52 -8.87 7.06
C GLU A 55 -16.01 -8.54 7.09
N GLY A 56 -15.59 -7.90 8.17
CA GLY A 56 -14.17 -7.59 8.39
C GLY A 56 -13.38 -8.90 8.49
N LYS A 57 -12.25 -8.94 7.80
CA LYS A 57 -11.29 -10.04 7.90
C LYS A 57 -10.21 -9.67 8.90
N LYS A 58 -9.65 -10.67 9.55
CA LYS A 58 -8.57 -10.50 10.52
C LYS A 58 -7.48 -11.52 10.23
N ALA A 59 -6.29 -11.01 9.88
CA ALA A 59 -5.10 -11.83 9.73
C ALA A 59 -4.38 -11.94 11.09
N ASP A 60 -3.90 -13.14 11.42
CA ASP A 60 -3.21 -13.36 12.70
C ASP A 60 -1.91 -12.56 12.79
N TYR A 61 -1.11 -12.57 11.71
CA TYR A 61 0.07 -11.73 11.61
C TYR A 61 0.20 -11.13 10.22
N LEU A 62 0.57 -9.85 10.16
CA LEU A 62 0.98 -9.16 8.95
C LEU A 62 2.42 -8.68 9.13
N LEU A 63 3.32 -9.10 8.22
CA LEU A 63 4.74 -8.82 8.28
C LEU A 63 5.11 -7.70 7.31
N TYR A 64 6.01 -6.82 7.75
CA TYR A 64 6.35 -5.59 7.03
C TYR A 64 7.85 -5.48 6.77
N HIS A 65 8.21 -4.90 5.63
CA HIS A 65 9.55 -4.37 5.36
C HIS A 65 9.45 -2.85 5.21
N LYS A 66 10.13 -2.09 6.10
CA LYS A 66 10.12 -0.61 6.08
C LYS A 66 8.72 -0.01 5.91
N GLY A 67 7.74 -0.54 6.61
CA GLY A 67 6.35 -0.10 6.56
C GLY A 67 5.54 -0.61 5.35
N LYS A 68 6.12 -1.40 4.45
CA LYS A 68 5.43 -2.08 3.35
C LYS A 68 5.08 -3.51 3.77
N PRO A 69 3.82 -3.95 3.76
CA PRO A 69 3.47 -5.33 4.04
C PRO A 69 4.02 -6.26 2.95
N ILE A 70 4.62 -7.38 3.36
CA ILE A 70 5.25 -8.34 2.46
C ILE A 70 4.76 -9.78 2.61
N ALA A 71 4.29 -10.15 3.80
CA ALA A 71 3.80 -11.50 4.06
C ALA A 71 2.65 -11.50 5.07
N VAL A 72 1.85 -12.55 5.04
CA VAL A 72 0.81 -12.84 6.03
C VAL A 72 1.04 -14.23 6.61
N VAL A 73 0.74 -14.40 7.90
CA VAL A 73 0.80 -15.68 8.59
C VAL A 73 -0.54 -15.96 9.25
N GLU A 74 -1.12 -17.13 9.00
CA GLU A 74 -2.31 -17.66 9.67
C GLU A 74 -1.92 -18.77 10.63
N ALA A 75 -2.44 -18.70 11.83
CA ALA A 75 -2.25 -19.70 12.86
C ALA A 75 -3.43 -20.67 12.89
N LYS A 76 -3.17 -21.90 13.31
CA LYS A 76 -4.17 -22.90 13.67
C LYS A 76 -3.73 -23.61 14.94
N ASP A 77 -4.69 -24.20 15.65
CA ASP A 77 -4.36 -25.09 16.75
C ASP A 77 -3.65 -26.36 16.22
N ASN A 78 -2.96 -27.06 17.10
CA ASN A 78 -2.15 -28.23 16.74
C ASN A 78 -2.98 -29.51 16.42
N LYS A 79 -4.32 -29.39 16.39
CA LYS A 79 -5.20 -30.44 15.86
C LYS A 79 -5.27 -30.42 14.33
N HIS A 80 -4.97 -29.28 13.74
CA HIS A 80 -4.92 -29.09 12.29
C HIS A 80 -3.52 -29.43 11.76
N ALA A 81 -3.45 -29.83 10.48
CA ALA A 81 -2.18 -29.94 9.77
C ALA A 81 -1.50 -28.56 9.66
N VAL A 82 -0.19 -28.52 9.44
CA VAL A 82 0.60 -27.29 9.27
C VAL A 82 -0.02 -26.37 8.21
N GLY A 83 -0.52 -26.93 7.12
CA GLY A 83 -1.20 -26.20 6.03
C GLY A 83 -2.68 -25.88 6.28
N GLY A 84 -3.23 -26.16 7.47
CA GLY A 84 -4.66 -26.00 7.74
C GLY A 84 -5.21 -24.57 7.55
N GLY A 85 -4.35 -23.56 7.61
CA GLY A 85 -4.69 -22.15 7.39
C GLY A 85 -4.22 -21.59 6.05
N ILE A 86 -3.52 -22.36 5.20
CA ILE A 86 -2.82 -21.82 4.03
C ILE A 86 -3.78 -21.19 3.01
N GLN A 87 -4.95 -21.77 2.76
CA GLN A 87 -5.92 -21.17 1.84
C GLN A 87 -6.41 -19.82 2.34
N GLN A 88 -6.66 -19.67 3.62
CA GLN A 88 -7.04 -18.42 4.25
C GLN A 88 -5.92 -17.37 4.14
N ALA A 89 -4.68 -17.79 4.39
CA ALA A 89 -3.51 -16.93 4.23
C ALA A 89 -3.33 -16.48 2.78
N MET A 90 -3.53 -17.38 1.81
CA MET A 90 -3.46 -17.06 0.38
C MET A 90 -4.54 -16.06 -0.04
N ASP A 91 -5.78 -16.22 0.42
CA ASP A 91 -6.87 -15.30 0.15
C ASP A 91 -6.55 -13.90 0.70
N TYR A 92 -5.99 -13.84 1.91
CA TYR A 92 -5.57 -12.58 2.52
C TYR A 92 -4.38 -11.94 1.77
N ALA A 93 -3.40 -12.74 1.38
CA ALA A 93 -2.28 -12.27 0.58
C ALA A 93 -2.73 -11.68 -0.76
N GLN A 94 -3.70 -12.28 -1.43
CA GLN A 94 -4.26 -11.76 -2.68
C GLN A 94 -4.97 -10.42 -2.47
N ILE A 95 -5.78 -10.27 -1.41
CA ILE A 95 -6.47 -9.02 -1.10
C ILE A 95 -5.47 -7.91 -0.78
N LEU A 96 -4.42 -8.22 0.00
CA LEU A 96 -3.41 -7.28 0.46
C LEU A 96 -2.24 -7.09 -0.53
N ASP A 97 -2.27 -7.76 -1.68
CA ASP A 97 -1.20 -7.77 -2.72
C ASP A 97 0.17 -8.22 -2.19
N LEU A 98 0.17 -9.24 -1.34
CA LEU A 98 1.39 -9.82 -0.77
C LEU A 98 1.95 -10.93 -1.66
N LYS A 99 3.23 -11.23 -1.51
CA LYS A 99 3.92 -12.25 -2.30
C LYS A 99 4.19 -13.53 -1.54
N PHE A 100 4.00 -13.52 -0.22
CA PHE A 100 4.22 -14.68 0.63
C PHE A 100 3.05 -14.86 1.59
N ALA A 101 2.55 -16.10 1.67
CA ALA A 101 1.52 -16.51 2.61
C ALA A 101 2.03 -17.71 3.41
N TYR A 102 1.78 -17.70 4.69
CA TYR A 102 2.19 -18.77 5.60
C TYR A 102 1.03 -19.29 6.43
N SER A 103 1.06 -20.57 6.73
CA SER A 103 0.22 -21.20 7.75
C SER A 103 1.10 -21.94 8.76
N SER A 104 0.70 -21.95 10.04
CA SER A 104 1.41 -22.69 11.08
C SER A 104 0.44 -23.24 12.13
N ASN A 105 0.74 -24.45 12.62
CA ASN A 105 0.09 -25.05 13.78
C ASN A 105 1.02 -25.16 15.00
N GLY A 106 2.16 -24.46 14.97
CA GLY A 106 3.18 -24.47 16.01
C GLY A 106 4.19 -25.65 15.91
N ASP A 107 4.14 -26.48 14.88
CA ASP A 107 5.17 -27.51 14.59
C ASP A 107 6.12 -27.06 13.48
N ALA A 108 5.57 -26.45 12.44
CA ALA A 108 6.29 -25.94 11.29
C ALA A 108 5.49 -24.78 10.66
N PHE A 109 6.04 -24.17 9.63
CA PHE A 109 5.30 -23.28 8.72
C PHE A 109 5.15 -23.95 7.35
N LEU A 110 3.98 -23.80 6.73
CA LEU A 110 3.81 -24.02 5.29
C LEU A 110 3.84 -22.65 4.60
N GLU A 111 4.80 -22.46 3.72
CA GLU A 111 4.92 -21.26 2.87
C GLU A 111 4.22 -21.50 1.54
N HIS A 112 3.42 -20.55 1.07
CA HIS A 112 3.04 -20.41 -0.33
C HIS A 112 3.72 -19.15 -0.91
N ASP A 113 4.60 -19.36 -1.89
CA ASP A 113 5.32 -18.29 -2.59
C ASP A 113 4.61 -17.98 -3.92
N PHE A 114 3.90 -16.83 -3.98
CA PHE A 114 3.21 -16.37 -5.20
C PHE A 114 4.15 -15.99 -6.35
N ILE A 115 5.44 -15.83 -6.11
CA ILE A 115 6.42 -15.53 -7.15
C ILE A 115 6.74 -16.78 -7.96
N THR A 116 6.94 -17.91 -7.26
CA THR A 116 7.31 -19.17 -7.85
C THR A 116 6.13 -20.15 -8.03
N GLY A 117 5.02 -19.89 -7.33
CA GLY A 117 3.86 -20.78 -7.25
C GLY A 117 4.12 -22.05 -6.44
N LYS A 118 5.18 -22.10 -5.64
CA LYS A 118 5.56 -23.28 -4.86
C LYS A 118 5.04 -23.19 -3.43
N GLU A 119 4.72 -24.37 -2.88
CA GLU A 119 4.50 -24.58 -1.46
C GLU A 119 5.68 -25.34 -0.86
N THR A 120 6.14 -24.88 0.30
CA THR A 120 7.30 -25.46 0.98
C THR A 120 7.03 -25.46 2.49
N GLU A 121 7.16 -26.63 3.11
CA GLU A 121 7.16 -26.73 4.56
C GLU A 121 8.56 -26.42 5.09
N ILE A 122 8.63 -25.50 6.08
CA ILE A 122 9.86 -25.05 6.72
C ILE A 122 9.71 -25.19 8.24
N LYS A 123 10.80 -25.50 8.93
CA LYS A 123 10.79 -25.59 10.38
C LYS A 123 10.61 -24.22 11.02
N LEU A 124 10.18 -24.20 12.29
CA LEU A 124 9.99 -22.95 13.01
C LEU A 124 11.25 -22.09 13.04
N GLU A 125 12.41 -22.70 13.26
CA GLU A 125 13.71 -22.06 13.28
C GLU A 125 14.25 -21.65 11.90
N GLU A 126 13.61 -22.07 10.82
CA GLU A 126 14.00 -21.78 9.43
C GLU A 126 13.13 -20.66 8.82
N PHE A 127 12.21 -20.08 9.60
CA PHE A 127 11.39 -18.97 9.09
C PHE A 127 12.28 -17.84 8.56
N PRO A 128 12.00 -17.25 7.40
CA PRO A 128 12.84 -16.22 6.80
C PRO A 128 12.83 -14.91 7.60
N THR A 129 13.96 -14.21 7.59
CA THR A 129 14.10 -12.85 8.11
C THR A 129 13.40 -11.84 7.20
N GLU A 130 13.22 -10.60 7.69
CA GLU A 130 12.68 -9.49 6.90
C GLU A 130 13.48 -9.26 5.62
N GLU A 131 14.81 -9.27 5.74
CA GLU A 131 15.72 -9.02 4.63
C GLU A 131 15.70 -10.14 3.58
N GLU A 132 15.63 -11.41 4.02
CA GLU A 132 15.54 -12.57 3.12
C GLU A 132 14.26 -12.52 2.29
N LEU A 133 13.09 -12.25 2.91
CA LEU A 133 11.83 -12.11 2.17
C LEU A 133 11.86 -10.94 1.20
N TYR A 134 12.40 -9.81 1.63
CA TYR A 134 12.48 -8.64 0.76
C TYR A 134 13.43 -8.85 -0.41
N ASN A 135 14.58 -9.50 -0.19
CA ASN A 135 15.51 -9.85 -1.27
C ASN A 135 14.90 -10.83 -2.29
N ARG A 136 14.13 -11.82 -1.83
CA ARG A 136 13.36 -12.72 -2.73
C ARG A 136 12.36 -11.93 -3.57
N TYR A 137 11.64 -10.99 -2.96
CA TYR A 137 10.74 -10.09 -3.67
C TYR A 137 11.48 -9.25 -4.72
N LEU A 138 12.59 -8.61 -4.36
CA LEU A 138 13.38 -7.79 -5.28
C LEU A 138 13.95 -8.59 -6.44
N ALA A 139 14.47 -9.78 -6.17
CA ALA A 139 15.04 -10.67 -7.20
C ALA A 139 13.99 -11.02 -8.28
N SER A 140 12.71 -11.13 -7.88
CA SER A 140 11.61 -11.39 -8.83
C SER A 140 11.29 -10.21 -9.76
N LYS A 141 11.70 -9.00 -9.38
CA LYS A 141 11.29 -7.76 -10.04
C LYS A 141 12.34 -7.17 -11.00
N SER A 142 13.61 -7.51 -10.81
CA SER A 142 14.75 -7.00 -11.61
C SER A 142 14.77 -5.46 -11.74
N TYR A 143 14.57 -4.75 -10.62
CA TYR A 143 14.61 -3.30 -10.60
C TYR A 143 16.02 -2.75 -10.79
N THR A 144 16.15 -1.63 -11.49
CA THR A 144 17.35 -0.80 -11.48
C THR A 144 17.47 -0.03 -10.16
N SER A 145 18.68 0.50 -9.87
CA SER A 145 18.88 1.34 -8.68
C SER A 145 18.04 2.62 -8.70
N GLU A 146 17.77 3.18 -9.87
CA GLU A 146 16.92 4.37 -10.03
C GLU A 146 15.44 4.03 -9.73
N GLU A 147 14.95 2.91 -10.26
CA GLU A 147 13.59 2.42 -9.99
C GLU A 147 13.41 2.14 -8.50
N LEU A 148 14.39 1.49 -7.85
CA LEU A 148 14.36 1.21 -6.42
C LEU A 148 14.29 2.49 -5.58
N ASN A 149 15.10 3.51 -5.90
CA ASN A 149 15.05 4.79 -5.20
C ASN A 149 13.63 5.41 -5.21
N ILE A 150 12.92 5.30 -6.34
CA ILE A 150 11.54 5.79 -6.48
C ILE A 150 10.58 4.92 -5.67
N ILE A 151 10.68 3.59 -5.83
CA ILE A 151 9.77 2.61 -5.23
C ILE A 151 9.93 2.54 -3.72
N GLU A 152 11.13 2.71 -3.18
CA GLU A 152 11.40 2.69 -1.74
C GLU A 152 11.17 4.04 -1.06
N THR A 153 10.89 5.11 -1.81
CA THR A 153 10.56 6.40 -1.21
C THR A 153 9.34 6.24 -0.30
N PRO A 154 9.44 6.58 1.00
CA PRO A 154 8.37 6.32 1.96
C PRO A 154 7.13 7.17 1.72
N PHE A 155 6.01 6.71 2.22
CA PHE A 155 4.80 7.52 2.35
C PHE A 155 5.08 8.75 3.22
N TYR A 156 4.34 9.82 2.98
CA TYR A 156 4.33 10.97 3.87
C TYR A 156 3.53 10.65 5.12
N TYR A 157 4.13 10.88 6.28
CA TYR A 157 3.47 10.83 7.57
C TYR A 157 3.83 12.07 8.39
N ASP A 158 2.87 12.61 9.10
CA ASP A 158 3.04 13.61 10.14
C ASP A 158 2.26 13.19 11.40
N ALA A 159 2.31 14.01 12.46
CA ALA A 159 1.66 13.71 13.73
C ALA A 159 0.11 13.58 13.64
N HIS A 160 -0.49 14.00 12.55
CA HIS A 160 -1.93 13.97 12.31
C HIS A 160 -2.31 13.05 11.14
N SER A 161 -1.33 12.43 10.48
CA SER A 161 -1.58 11.55 9.34
C SER A 161 -2.21 10.25 9.80
N HIS A 162 -3.22 9.81 9.06
CA HIS A 162 -3.74 8.47 9.20
C HIS A 162 -2.92 7.51 8.33
N GLU A 163 -2.74 6.28 8.82
CA GLU A 163 -2.18 5.24 7.97
C GLU A 163 -3.06 5.02 6.73
N PRO A 164 -2.44 4.87 5.54
CA PRO A 164 -3.20 4.55 4.35
C PRO A 164 -3.93 3.22 4.54
N ARG A 165 -5.17 3.16 4.15
CA ARG A 165 -5.90 1.90 4.05
C ARG A 165 -5.21 0.99 3.03
N TYR A 166 -5.33 -0.33 3.18
CA TYR A 166 -4.61 -1.29 2.33
C TYR A 166 -4.81 -1.01 0.83
N TYR A 167 -6.04 -0.72 0.37
CA TYR A 167 -6.32 -0.44 -1.04
C TYR A 167 -5.70 0.88 -1.53
N GLN A 168 -5.60 1.90 -0.67
CA GLN A 168 -4.90 3.15 -0.99
C GLN A 168 -3.39 2.88 -1.14
N ARG A 169 -2.82 2.10 -0.23
CA ARG A 169 -1.42 1.67 -0.28
C ARG A 169 -1.14 0.93 -1.58
N ILE A 170 -1.96 -0.07 -1.94
CA ILE A 170 -1.82 -0.83 -3.19
C ILE A 170 -1.89 0.11 -4.41
N ALA A 171 -2.85 1.04 -4.43
CA ALA A 171 -3.01 1.99 -5.53
C ALA A 171 -1.78 2.90 -5.68
N VAL A 172 -1.25 3.42 -4.56
CA VAL A 172 -0.04 4.25 -4.55
C VAL A 172 1.18 3.45 -4.97
N ASP A 173 1.43 2.28 -4.36
CA ASP A 173 2.61 1.46 -4.65
C ASP A 173 2.65 1.02 -6.11
N ARG A 174 1.53 0.50 -6.65
CA ARG A 174 1.45 0.09 -8.06
C ARG A 174 1.61 1.26 -9.03
N THR A 175 1.05 2.44 -8.70
CA THR A 175 1.20 3.64 -9.55
C THR A 175 2.64 4.12 -9.56
N VAL A 176 3.28 4.19 -8.41
CA VAL A 176 4.68 4.61 -8.29
C VAL A 176 5.60 3.61 -8.98
N GLU A 177 5.38 2.30 -8.82
CA GLU A 177 6.12 1.25 -9.52
C GLU A 177 5.96 1.38 -11.05
N ALA A 178 4.73 1.57 -11.55
CA ALA A 178 4.47 1.72 -12.97
C ALA A 178 5.21 2.93 -13.57
N ILE A 179 5.18 4.07 -12.87
CA ILE A 179 5.88 5.28 -13.30
C ILE A 179 7.38 5.11 -13.24
N ALA A 180 7.92 4.47 -12.21
CA ALA A 180 9.33 4.15 -12.07
C ALA A 180 9.83 3.31 -13.25
N ARG A 181 9.02 2.37 -13.72
CA ARG A 181 9.29 1.53 -14.92
C ARG A 181 9.02 2.24 -16.25
N GLY A 182 8.82 3.55 -16.26
CA GLY A 182 8.66 4.36 -17.47
C GLY A 182 7.24 4.38 -18.05
N GLN A 183 6.25 3.84 -17.36
CA GLN A 183 4.86 3.93 -17.81
C GLN A 183 4.38 5.39 -17.75
N GLN A 184 3.87 5.92 -18.86
CA GLN A 184 3.51 7.32 -18.98
C GLN A 184 2.07 7.63 -18.60
N ARG A 185 1.21 6.62 -18.56
CA ARG A 185 -0.22 6.76 -18.26
C ARG A 185 -0.66 5.67 -17.32
N VAL A 186 -1.32 6.07 -16.24
CA VAL A 186 -1.89 5.16 -15.24
C VAL A 186 -3.32 5.59 -14.96
N LEU A 187 -4.25 4.65 -14.96
CA LEU A 187 -5.64 4.87 -14.57
C LEU A 187 -5.88 4.24 -13.20
N VAL A 188 -6.28 5.07 -12.23
CA VAL A 188 -6.67 4.62 -10.89
C VAL A 188 -8.15 4.87 -10.70
N VAL A 189 -8.94 3.81 -10.55
CA VAL A 189 -10.39 3.90 -10.35
C VAL A 189 -10.70 3.68 -8.87
N MET A 190 -11.29 4.68 -8.23
CA MET A 190 -11.63 4.66 -6.81
C MET A 190 -13.04 5.23 -6.60
N ALA A 191 -13.84 4.59 -5.73
CA ALA A 191 -15.18 5.06 -5.38
C ALA A 191 -15.14 6.42 -4.65
N THR A 192 -16.27 7.10 -4.60
CA THR A 192 -16.42 8.34 -3.81
C THR A 192 -16.22 8.03 -2.33
N GLY A 193 -15.52 8.93 -1.60
CA GLY A 193 -15.24 8.77 -0.17
C GLY A 193 -14.10 7.79 0.17
N THR A 194 -13.43 7.17 -0.81
CA THR A 194 -12.32 6.23 -0.56
C THR A 194 -10.95 6.90 -0.42
N GLY A 195 -10.89 8.26 -0.45
CA GLY A 195 -9.65 9.01 -0.27
C GLY A 195 -8.82 9.18 -1.55
N LYS A 196 -9.49 9.46 -2.69
CA LYS A 196 -8.82 9.75 -3.98
C LYS A 196 -7.75 10.84 -3.85
N THR A 197 -8.08 11.94 -3.17
CA THR A 197 -7.17 13.09 -2.96
C THR A 197 -5.94 12.69 -2.16
N PHE A 198 -6.13 11.97 -1.06
CA PHE A 198 -5.04 11.40 -0.26
C PHE A 198 -4.14 10.47 -1.09
N THR A 199 -4.73 9.59 -1.90
CA THR A 199 -4.00 8.68 -2.78
C THR A 199 -3.17 9.46 -3.81
N ALA A 200 -3.75 10.48 -4.45
CA ALA A 200 -3.05 11.35 -5.39
C ALA A 200 -1.91 12.12 -4.71
N PHE A 201 -2.14 12.66 -3.51
CA PHE A 201 -1.11 13.33 -2.72
C PHE A 201 0.08 12.40 -2.42
N GLN A 202 -0.16 11.18 -1.96
CA GLN A 202 0.91 10.24 -1.65
C GLN A 202 1.74 9.84 -2.89
N ILE A 203 1.08 9.67 -4.04
CA ILE A 203 1.77 9.42 -5.32
C ILE A 203 2.67 10.61 -5.66
N ILE A 204 2.11 11.82 -5.63
CA ILE A 204 2.83 13.07 -5.93
C ILE A 204 4.00 13.26 -4.97
N HIS A 205 3.79 13.07 -3.67
CA HIS A 205 4.82 13.20 -2.65
C HIS A 205 6.00 12.26 -2.92
N ARG A 206 5.74 10.98 -3.19
CA ARG A 206 6.79 9.99 -3.43
C ARG A 206 7.57 10.29 -4.70
N LEU A 207 6.91 10.66 -5.80
CA LEU A 207 7.54 11.01 -7.06
C LEU A 207 8.39 12.31 -6.95
N HIS A 208 7.91 13.28 -6.19
CA HIS A 208 8.64 14.52 -5.93
C HIS A 208 9.83 14.27 -4.99
N LYS A 209 9.60 13.58 -3.87
CA LYS A 209 10.62 13.29 -2.85
C LYS A 209 11.77 12.45 -3.40
N SER A 210 11.50 11.49 -4.29
CA SER A 210 12.52 10.71 -4.98
C SER A 210 13.31 11.51 -6.04
N GLY A 211 12.87 12.72 -6.37
CA GLY A 211 13.44 13.53 -7.45
C GLY A 211 13.03 13.07 -8.87
N SER A 212 12.19 12.05 -8.99
CA SER A 212 11.72 11.52 -10.28
C SER A 212 10.88 12.54 -11.06
N LYS A 213 10.07 13.35 -10.36
CA LYS A 213 9.23 14.41 -10.96
C LYS A 213 9.45 15.72 -10.21
N LYS A 214 9.97 16.72 -10.89
CA LYS A 214 10.25 18.06 -10.33
C LYS A 214 9.12 19.06 -10.56
N LYS A 215 8.34 18.90 -11.63
CA LYS A 215 7.20 19.75 -11.97
C LYS A 215 5.96 18.88 -12.08
N ILE A 216 4.90 19.23 -11.35
CA ILE A 216 3.70 18.45 -11.24
C ILE A 216 2.50 19.37 -11.44
N LEU A 217 1.57 18.96 -12.27
CA LEU A 217 0.30 19.62 -12.49
C LEU A 217 -0.84 18.75 -11.96
N TYR A 218 -1.55 19.25 -10.96
CA TYR A 218 -2.76 18.63 -10.42
C TYR A 218 -4.00 19.33 -10.98
N LEU A 219 -4.86 18.55 -11.62
CA LEU A 219 -6.10 19.04 -12.22
C LEU A 219 -7.32 18.53 -11.46
N ALA A 220 -8.26 19.42 -11.17
CA ALA A 220 -9.56 19.07 -10.64
C ALA A 220 -10.69 19.71 -11.45
N ASP A 221 -11.90 19.18 -11.30
CA ASP A 221 -13.09 19.66 -12.00
C ASP A 221 -13.77 20.86 -11.32
N ARG A 222 -13.49 21.08 -10.02
CA ARG A 222 -14.14 22.14 -9.22
C ARG A 222 -13.13 22.93 -8.37
N ASN A 223 -13.32 24.25 -8.31
CA ASN A 223 -12.47 25.15 -7.52
C ASN A 223 -12.43 24.80 -6.04
N ILE A 224 -13.59 24.49 -5.46
CA ILE A 224 -13.69 24.15 -4.03
C ILE A 224 -12.84 22.92 -3.66
N LEU A 225 -12.72 21.96 -4.59
CA LEU A 225 -11.88 20.80 -4.38
C LEU A 225 -10.38 21.16 -4.39
N ILE A 226 -9.97 22.10 -5.24
CA ILE A 226 -8.59 22.60 -5.28
C ILE A 226 -8.26 23.28 -3.94
N ASP A 227 -9.09 24.20 -3.50
CA ASP A 227 -8.84 25.01 -2.29
C ASP A 227 -8.78 24.11 -1.03
N GLN A 228 -9.70 23.16 -0.89
CA GLN A 228 -9.68 22.18 0.19
C GLN A 228 -8.44 21.28 0.12
N THR A 229 -8.10 20.78 -1.05
CA THR A 229 -6.93 19.93 -1.30
C THR A 229 -5.63 20.62 -0.89
N MET A 230 -5.47 21.90 -1.28
CA MET A 230 -4.28 22.70 -0.95
C MET A 230 -4.09 22.91 0.55
N VAL A 231 -5.19 23.08 1.29
CA VAL A 231 -5.15 23.37 2.73
C VAL A 231 -5.01 22.10 3.56
N GLN A 232 -5.55 20.97 3.09
CA GLN A 232 -5.59 19.69 3.79
C GLN A 232 -4.43 18.80 3.39
N ASP A 233 -4.66 17.96 2.39
CA ASP A 233 -3.70 16.90 2.02
C ASP A 233 -2.38 17.44 1.47
N PHE A 234 -2.42 18.55 0.69
CA PHE A 234 -1.23 19.14 0.06
C PHE A 234 -0.52 20.20 0.90
N LYS A 235 -0.92 20.39 2.16
CA LYS A 235 -0.25 21.31 3.10
C LYS A 235 1.29 21.19 3.13
N PRO A 236 1.90 19.99 3.03
CA PRO A 236 3.36 19.85 2.97
C PRO A 236 4.01 20.56 1.77
N PHE A 237 3.28 20.72 0.67
CA PHE A 237 3.76 21.42 -0.52
C PHE A 237 3.54 22.94 -0.49
N LYS A 238 2.98 23.51 0.58
CA LYS A 238 2.57 24.95 0.64
C LYS A 238 3.63 25.92 0.13
N LYS A 239 4.92 25.65 0.36
CA LYS A 239 6.03 26.51 -0.07
C LYS A 239 6.39 26.35 -1.55
N PHE A 240 6.00 25.26 -2.18
CA PHE A 240 6.37 24.88 -3.54
C PHE A 240 5.16 24.81 -4.48
N MET A 241 3.98 25.18 -3.98
CA MET A 241 2.72 24.99 -4.67
C MET A 241 2.05 26.34 -4.98
N THR A 242 1.45 26.45 -6.16
CA THR A 242 0.63 27.58 -6.57
C THR A 242 -0.64 27.15 -7.27
N LYS A 243 -1.67 28.00 -7.24
CA LYS A 243 -2.91 27.80 -7.98
C LYS A 243 -2.90 28.66 -9.24
N ILE A 244 -3.14 28.04 -10.38
CA ILE A 244 -3.35 28.74 -11.65
C ILE A 244 -4.83 29.14 -11.71
N THR A 245 -5.12 30.44 -11.59
CA THR A 245 -6.49 30.94 -11.48
C THR A 245 -7.11 31.35 -12.81
N SER A 246 -6.35 31.86 -13.76
CA SER A 246 -6.75 32.09 -15.14
C SER A 246 -5.56 32.48 -16.00
N VAL A 247 -5.59 32.12 -17.27
CA VAL A 247 -4.69 32.64 -18.31
C VAL A 247 -5.57 33.37 -19.31
N GLY A 248 -5.96 34.62 -18.98
CA GLY A 248 -6.71 35.50 -19.87
C GLY A 248 -5.79 36.47 -20.63
N GLU A 249 -6.33 37.15 -21.61
CA GLU A 249 -5.64 38.27 -22.33
C GLU A 249 -5.30 39.38 -21.33
N GLY A 250 -3.99 39.50 -21.03
CA GLY A 250 -3.47 40.43 -19.99
C GLY A 250 -2.43 39.77 -19.07
N LYS A 251 -2.12 38.61 -19.26
CA LYS A 251 -1.14 37.57 -18.92
C LYS A 251 -0.15 37.93 -17.83
N GLU A 252 -0.45 37.53 -16.61
CA GLU A 252 0.61 37.11 -15.69
C GLU A 252 1.24 35.81 -16.22
N LYS A 253 2.53 35.84 -16.48
CA LYS A 253 3.29 34.62 -16.79
C LYS A 253 3.18 33.70 -15.59
N ILE A 254 2.83 32.43 -15.85
CA ILE A 254 2.87 31.41 -14.79
C ILE A 254 4.27 31.42 -14.18
N ASP A 255 4.34 31.70 -12.89
CA ASP A 255 5.60 31.70 -12.16
C ASP A 255 6.20 30.26 -12.17
N SER A 256 7.29 30.10 -12.91
CA SER A 256 7.95 28.82 -13.08
C SER A 256 8.80 28.40 -11.86
N SER A 257 8.86 29.23 -10.80
CA SER A 257 9.61 28.88 -9.58
C SER A 257 8.94 27.79 -8.75
N TYR A 258 7.61 27.65 -8.87
CA TYR A 258 6.87 26.62 -8.17
C TYR A 258 7.08 25.24 -8.79
N GLU A 259 6.87 24.18 -7.98
CA GLU A 259 7.06 22.80 -8.35
C GLU A 259 5.74 22.04 -8.52
N VAL A 260 4.71 22.42 -7.76
CA VAL A 260 3.37 21.84 -7.83
C VAL A 260 2.37 22.93 -8.25
N TYR A 261 1.68 22.69 -9.33
CA TYR A 261 0.66 23.58 -9.88
C TYR A 261 -0.72 22.96 -9.73
N MET A 262 -1.66 23.73 -9.19
CA MET A 262 -3.06 23.34 -9.08
C MET A 262 -3.89 24.13 -10.07
N ALA A 263 -4.73 23.45 -10.88
CA ALA A 263 -5.57 24.13 -11.85
C ALA A 263 -6.92 23.43 -12.05
N LEU A 264 -7.89 24.18 -12.51
CA LEU A 264 -9.13 23.62 -13.02
C LEU A 264 -8.89 23.05 -14.43
N TYR A 265 -9.44 21.88 -14.69
CA TYR A 265 -9.39 21.28 -16.01
C TYR A 265 -9.95 22.23 -17.09
N LEU A 266 -11.11 22.85 -16.82
CA LEU A 266 -11.74 23.80 -17.75
C LEU A 266 -10.92 25.07 -17.98
N SER A 267 -10.15 25.54 -17.01
CA SER A 267 -9.32 26.72 -17.18
C SER A 267 -8.15 26.52 -18.14
N LEU A 268 -7.73 25.27 -18.35
CA LEU A 268 -6.62 24.93 -19.24
C LEU A 268 -7.05 24.69 -20.68
N ILE A 269 -8.32 24.33 -20.93
CA ILE A 269 -8.82 24.09 -22.30
C ILE A 269 -8.72 25.36 -23.14
N HIS A 270 -8.96 26.52 -22.53
CA HIS A 270 -8.84 27.83 -23.21
C HIS A 270 -7.39 28.28 -23.48
N ILE A 271 -6.39 27.59 -22.95
CA ILE A 271 -4.96 27.92 -23.15
C ILE A 271 -4.43 27.28 -24.44
N SER A 272 -5.03 26.19 -24.91
CA SER A 272 -4.49 25.36 -25.96
C SER A 272 -5.22 25.40 -27.31
N GLU A 273 -6.29 26.22 -27.46
CA GLU A 273 -6.85 26.45 -28.77
C GLU A 273 -6.01 27.52 -29.49
N PRO A 274 -5.22 27.15 -30.52
CA PRO A 274 -4.72 28.16 -31.45
C PRO A 274 -5.95 28.76 -32.15
N THR A 275 -6.14 30.06 -32.00
CA THR A 275 -7.06 30.82 -32.83
C THR A 275 -6.77 30.44 -34.29
N ARG A 276 -7.55 29.59 -34.92
CA ARG A 276 -7.55 29.42 -36.36
C ARG A 276 -8.07 30.74 -36.95
N PRO A 277 -7.26 31.47 -37.74
CA PRO A 277 -7.82 32.56 -38.51
C PRO A 277 -8.81 31.93 -39.50
N TYR A 278 -10.00 32.47 -39.57
CA TYR A 278 -10.97 32.20 -40.59
C TYR A 278 -10.45 32.61 -41.98
#